data_8f287bf36edab20ade3b297547b65485
#
_entry.id   8f287bf36edab20ade3b297547b65485
#
_cell.length_a   1.000
_cell.length_b   1.000
_cell.length_c   1.000
_cell.angle_alpha   90.00
_cell.angle_beta   90.00
_cell.angle_gamma   90.00
#
_symmetry.space_group_name_H-M   'P 1'
#
loop_
_entity.id
_entity.type
_entity.pdbx_description
1 polymer ?
#
loop_
_entity_poly.entity_id
_entity_poly.type
_entity_poly.pdbx_seq_one_letter_code
_entity_poly.pdbx_strand_id
1 'polypeptide(L)'
;MKEVESKPTVVTRRDVLVGASTLAATALGLPGVAEASPSAQPAEHQVARKGPPKEPPYNIVFIIVDQQTHQLLGGPEYTLPGTSRIARNGVAFANHYIASAQCSPSRATFLTGRPPQHHHVIDQMQFDFVPTLDPSIPNMGSVLRGLGYKTAYFGKFEMDKSILSPEPNINYSAVAQPYGFDVFSAGGDIGSAPLSGFENDSFIAGESVRWLRSAALQSREHGRPFFMVAAFVNPHDVMYADANVPGEPAVQKPVAPSATPPPPPNSIYEKKWPLTLAPSLTESLSARGMPEALSEYKKGWDGWSGTIPTDRTDMWTIFYNYYLNTIHDNERSVKQLIDVFDEMDLWRDTVVIFTADHGEIGGSHGGLKGKGPFIYEQNAHVPMFIAHPLGATGATCRALTSHLDLLPTFVGLTGMPEEKQAAAVKGLAGRDFSKLLTNPGAAKVDEVRQGVLYNYLGLGTVDAKYLQAVMDSQMLNTTPQPSISQATLTKRGLVSFAFDGRYKFGRYYAPTAFNTPVTLEEILRDNDVQLFDLHNDPHEVHNLALEPEKNGEALLRMNRLLNDLIAAEVGVNDGAFLKPLLAGGSLASDSA
;
A
#
# COMPACT_ATOMS: atom_id res chain seq x y z
N MET A 1 -71.60 0.24 19.99
CA MET A 1 -72.29 1.50 19.60
C MET A 1 -71.27 2.41 18.95
N LYS A 2 -71.57 2.64 17.66
CA LYS A 2 -71.08 3.67 16.73
C LYS A 2 -69.58 3.62 16.30
N GLU A 3 -69.44 3.00 15.12
CA GLU A 3 -68.48 3.26 14.09
C GLU A 3 -68.46 4.75 13.68
N VAL A 4 -67.29 5.27 13.32
CA VAL A 4 -67.17 6.35 12.36
C VAL A 4 -66.02 6.03 11.44
N GLU A 5 -66.39 5.70 10.20
CA GLU A 5 -65.53 5.64 9.02
C GLU A 5 -65.05 7.06 8.64
N SER A 6 -63.84 7.18 8.14
CA SER A 6 -63.49 8.27 7.21
C SER A 6 -62.57 7.78 6.09
N LYS A 7 -63.04 8.04 4.87
CA LYS A 7 -62.54 7.63 3.58
C LYS A 7 -61.24 8.37 3.18
N PRO A 8 -60.49 7.82 2.22
CA PRO A 8 -59.24 8.42 1.73
C PRO A 8 -59.50 9.49 0.66
N THR A 9 -58.73 10.55 0.70
CA THR A 9 -58.77 11.62 -0.32
C THR A 9 -57.66 11.36 -1.35
N VAL A 10 -58.08 11.13 -2.60
CA VAL A 10 -57.29 11.11 -3.81
C VAL A 10 -57.01 12.55 -4.23
N VAL A 11 -55.76 12.92 -4.50
CA VAL A 11 -55.41 14.14 -5.22
C VAL A 11 -54.65 13.76 -6.50
N THR A 12 -55.25 14.21 -7.60
CA THR A 12 -54.87 13.98 -9.00
C THR A 12 -53.79 14.94 -9.46
N ARG A 13 -53.03 14.45 -10.48
CA ARG A 13 -52.12 15.23 -11.35
C ARG A 13 -52.79 16.43 -12.01
N ARG A 14 -52.08 17.53 -12.15
CA ARG A 14 -52.03 18.43 -13.33
C ARG A 14 -50.99 19.54 -13.15
N ASP A 15 -50.07 19.57 -14.05
CA ASP A 15 -49.68 20.50 -15.13
C ASP A 15 -48.92 21.74 -14.66
N VAL A 16 -47.76 22.00 -15.27
CA VAL A 16 -47.62 22.90 -16.41
C VAL A 16 -46.24 22.76 -17.06
N LEU A 17 -46.30 22.56 -18.37
CA LEU A 17 -45.25 22.72 -19.36
C LEU A 17 -44.89 24.19 -19.61
N VAL A 18 -43.66 24.51 -19.98
CA VAL A 18 -43.19 25.43 -21.04
C VAL A 18 -41.66 25.39 -20.96
N GLY A 19 -40.82 25.15 -21.92
CA GLY A 19 -40.89 25.10 -23.37
C GLY A 19 -39.49 25.32 -23.91
N ALA A 20 -39.23 24.53 -24.90
CA ALA A 20 -38.56 24.76 -26.18
C ALA A 20 -37.02 24.80 -26.29
N SER A 21 -36.53 23.78 -26.94
CA SER A 21 -35.81 23.71 -28.26
C SER A 21 -34.37 24.26 -28.29
N THR A 22 -33.39 23.51 -28.76
CA THR A 22 -33.18 23.11 -30.16
C THR A 22 -31.96 22.18 -30.34
N LEU A 23 -32.19 21.23 -31.23
CA LEU A 23 -31.30 20.65 -32.24
C LEU A 23 -30.16 19.68 -31.90
N ALA A 24 -30.33 18.52 -32.49
CA ALA A 24 -29.55 17.35 -32.56
C ALA A 24 -28.18 17.50 -33.26
N ALA A 25 -27.22 16.73 -32.77
CA ALA A 25 -26.18 16.14 -33.58
C ALA A 25 -25.96 14.71 -33.09
N THR A 26 -26.39 13.76 -33.91
CA THR A 26 -26.13 12.33 -33.81
C THR A 26 -24.64 12.06 -34.03
N ALA A 27 -23.95 11.55 -33.01
CA ALA A 27 -22.70 10.84 -33.17
C ALA A 27 -22.80 9.55 -32.34
N LEU A 28 -22.62 8.43 -33.01
CA LEU A 28 -22.60 7.09 -32.46
C LEU A 28 -21.52 7.00 -31.39
N GLY A 29 -21.93 7.01 -30.10
CA GLY A 29 -21.06 6.85 -28.96
C GLY A 29 -20.99 5.39 -28.53
N LEU A 30 -19.80 4.87 -28.53
CA LEU A 30 -19.42 3.69 -27.75
C LEU A 30 -19.58 4.01 -26.24
N PRO A 31 -19.96 3.05 -25.38
CA PRO A 31 -20.11 3.32 -23.96
C PRO A 31 -18.72 3.58 -23.35
N GLY A 32 -18.45 4.84 -23.04
CA GLY A 32 -17.32 5.23 -22.23
C GLY A 32 -17.45 4.60 -20.84
N VAL A 33 -16.35 4.02 -20.38
CA VAL A 33 -16.19 3.56 -19.00
C VAL A 33 -16.40 4.79 -18.10
N ALA A 34 -17.48 4.79 -17.33
CA ALA A 34 -17.75 5.82 -16.37
C ALA A 34 -16.60 5.81 -15.34
N GLU A 35 -15.83 6.90 -15.29
CA GLU A 35 -14.99 7.21 -14.14
C GLU A 35 -15.87 7.09 -12.89
N ALA A 36 -15.53 6.20 -11.98
CA ALA A 36 -16.15 6.16 -10.66
C ALA A 36 -15.73 7.42 -9.92
N SER A 37 -16.45 8.50 -10.16
CA SER A 37 -16.46 9.65 -9.26
C SER A 37 -16.78 9.14 -7.87
N PRO A 38 -16.10 9.58 -6.79
CA PRO A 38 -16.51 9.25 -5.45
C PRO A 38 -17.99 9.61 -5.32
N SER A 39 -18.83 8.60 -5.12
CA SER A 39 -20.28 8.73 -5.03
C SER A 39 -20.61 9.88 -4.07
N ALA A 40 -21.44 10.83 -4.51
CA ALA A 40 -21.92 11.91 -3.68
C ALA A 40 -22.67 11.31 -2.48
N GLN A 41 -21.97 11.16 -1.37
CA GLN A 41 -22.56 10.79 -0.08
C GLN A 41 -23.43 11.96 0.41
N PRO A 42 -24.53 11.69 1.16
CA PRO A 42 -25.34 12.74 1.76
C PRO A 42 -24.43 13.67 2.56
N ALA A 43 -24.72 14.96 2.52
CA ALA A 43 -23.98 16.00 3.23
C ALA A 43 -24.04 15.80 4.75
N GLU A 44 -23.23 14.87 5.24
CA GLU A 44 -22.86 14.85 6.66
C GLU A 44 -21.92 16.04 6.88
N HIS A 45 -22.23 16.82 7.89
CA HIS A 45 -21.64 18.08 8.24
C HIS A 45 -20.12 18.11 8.02
N GLN A 46 -19.65 19.00 7.14
CA GLN A 46 -18.28 19.50 7.23
C GLN A 46 -18.09 20.04 8.64
N VAL A 47 -17.22 19.42 9.43
CA VAL A 47 -16.84 19.99 10.71
C VAL A 47 -16.06 21.26 10.38
N ALA A 48 -16.71 22.42 10.50
CA ALA A 48 -16.08 23.70 10.27
C ALA A 48 -14.87 23.83 11.21
N ARG A 49 -13.69 24.07 10.64
CA ARG A 49 -12.48 24.37 11.44
C ARG A 49 -12.79 25.51 12.39
N LYS A 50 -12.61 25.32 13.71
CA LYS A 50 -12.94 26.30 14.73
C LYS A 50 -11.87 27.40 14.81
N GLY A 51 -11.78 28.26 13.83
CA GLY A 51 -10.84 29.39 13.79
C GLY A 51 -9.72 29.27 12.75
N PRO A 52 -8.83 30.27 12.62
CA PRO A 52 -7.75 30.26 11.63
C PRO A 52 -6.72 29.18 11.94
N PRO A 53 -6.01 28.67 10.89
CA PRO A 53 -4.85 27.82 11.07
C PRO A 53 -3.80 28.48 11.97
N LYS A 54 -3.04 27.66 12.69
CA LYS A 54 -1.87 28.13 13.44
C LYS A 54 -0.66 28.29 12.52
N GLU A 55 0.31 29.07 12.99
CA GLU A 55 1.60 29.18 12.34
C GLU A 55 2.40 27.88 12.52
N PRO A 56 3.29 27.53 11.56
CA PRO A 56 4.18 26.39 11.69
C PRO A 56 5.18 26.55 12.87
N PRO A 57 5.80 25.48 13.36
CA PRO A 57 5.76 24.11 12.79
C PRO A 57 4.46 23.37 13.13
N TYR A 58 3.95 22.61 12.14
CA TYR A 58 2.75 21.80 12.31
C TYR A 58 3.07 20.46 12.97
N ASN A 59 2.13 19.96 13.79
CA ASN A 59 2.16 18.57 14.22
C ASN A 59 1.86 17.66 13.02
N ILE A 60 2.34 16.40 13.08
CA ILE A 60 2.14 15.43 12.00
C ILE A 60 1.64 14.11 12.60
N VAL A 61 0.53 13.60 12.07
CA VAL A 61 0.00 12.26 12.34
C VAL A 61 0.04 11.46 11.04
N PHE A 62 0.79 10.37 11.05
CA PHE A 62 0.90 9.43 9.94
C PHE A 62 0.14 8.15 10.26
N ILE A 63 -0.92 7.90 9.54
CA ILE A 63 -1.73 6.68 9.63
C ILE A 63 -1.34 5.79 8.46
N ILE A 64 -0.88 4.59 8.75
CA ILE A 64 -0.55 3.61 7.73
C ILE A 64 -1.25 2.29 8.03
N VAL A 65 -1.86 1.71 7.01
CA VAL A 65 -2.51 0.39 7.06
C VAL A 65 -1.70 -0.60 6.24
N ASP A 66 -1.78 -1.88 6.56
CA ASP A 66 -1.04 -2.92 5.85
C ASP A 66 -1.92 -3.60 4.78
N GLN A 67 -1.42 -3.65 3.55
CA GLN A 67 -2.01 -4.45 2.46
C GLN A 67 -3.33 -3.91 1.88
N GLN A 68 -3.52 -2.57 1.85
CA GLN A 68 -4.71 -1.99 1.24
C GLN A 68 -4.45 -1.45 -0.17
N THR A 69 -5.11 -2.05 -1.16
CA THR A 69 -5.09 -1.53 -2.55
C THR A 69 -5.91 -0.25 -2.68
N HIS A 70 -5.55 0.59 -3.66
CA HIS A 70 -6.29 1.83 -3.95
C HIS A 70 -7.73 1.56 -4.41
N GLN A 71 -7.93 0.60 -5.32
CA GLN A 71 -9.24 0.28 -5.89
C GLN A 71 -9.87 -0.92 -5.19
N LEU A 72 -10.91 -0.65 -4.39
CA LEU A 72 -11.68 -1.67 -3.68
C LEU A 72 -12.94 -2.04 -4.47
N LEU A 73 -13.25 -3.34 -4.54
CA LEU A 73 -14.38 -3.88 -5.30
C LEU A 73 -15.69 -3.98 -4.49
N GLY A 74 -15.81 -3.25 -3.40
CA GLY A 74 -16.93 -3.35 -2.43
C GLY A 74 -18.26 -2.72 -2.87
N GLY A 75 -18.32 -2.15 -4.06
CA GLY A 75 -19.52 -1.45 -4.58
C GLY A 75 -19.86 -0.15 -3.82
N PRO A 76 -20.95 0.52 -4.21
CA PRO A 76 -21.27 1.87 -3.68
C PRO A 76 -21.70 1.90 -2.21
N GLU A 77 -22.09 0.78 -1.65
CA GLU A 77 -22.48 0.68 -0.22
C GLU A 77 -21.28 0.52 0.71
N TYR A 78 -20.11 0.23 0.16
CA TYR A 78 -18.88 0.07 0.92
C TYR A 78 -18.30 1.43 1.27
N THR A 79 -18.40 1.83 2.53
CA THR A 79 -17.97 3.15 3.01
C THR A 79 -16.93 3.04 4.12
N LEU A 80 -15.99 3.97 4.13
CA LEU A 80 -14.88 4.07 5.08
C LEU A 80 -14.97 5.43 5.81
N PRO A 81 -15.77 5.56 6.87
CA PRO A 81 -16.12 6.87 7.46
C PRO A 81 -14.93 7.63 8.05
N GLY A 82 -13.94 6.97 8.67
CA GLY A 82 -12.73 7.61 9.19
C GLY A 82 -11.82 8.11 8.07
N THR A 83 -11.48 7.23 7.13
CA THR A 83 -10.68 7.54 5.95
C THR A 83 -11.34 8.62 5.08
N SER A 84 -12.65 8.53 4.86
CA SER A 84 -13.41 9.55 4.13
C SER A 84 -13.36 10.92 4.80
N ARG A 85 -13.26 11.01 6.13
CA ARG A 85 -13.09 12.30 6.84
C ARG A 85 -11.74 12.91 6.56
N ILE A 86 -10.67 12.11 6.47
CA ILE A 86 -9.35 12.61 6.06
C ILE A 86 -9.41 13.15 4.64
N ALA A 87 -9.98 12.39 3.70
CA ALA A 87 -10.13 12.79 2.30
C ALA A 87 -10.95 14.08 2.14
N ARG A 88 -12.07 14.23 2.85
CA ARG A 88 -12.90 15.44 2.81
C ARG A 88 -12.22 16.68 3.39
N ASN A 89 -11.34 16.49 4.40
CA ASN A 89 -10.58 17.59 4.99
C ASN A 89 -9.26 17.87 4.29
N GLY A 90 -8.92 17.12 3.25
CA GLY A 90 -7.62 17.18 2.59
C GLY A 90 -7.68 16.95 1.08
N VAL A 91 -6.57 16.46 0.57
CA VAL A 91 -6.31 16.15 -0.84
C VAL A 91 -6.15 14.65 -0.99
N ALA A 92 -6.87 14.06 -1.95
CA ALA A 92 -6.67 12.70 -2.41
C ALA A 92 -5.64 12.69 -3.55
N PHE A 93 -4.59 11.88 -3.44
CA PHE A 93 -3.60 11.68 -4.50
C PHE A 93 -4.01 10.45 -5.33
N ALA A 94 -4.48 10.69 -6.55
CA ALA A 94 -5.02 9.66 -7.42
C ALA A 94 -3.96 8.74 -8.02
N ASN A 95 -2.68 9.09 -7.97
CA ASN A 95 -1.57 8.36 -8.58
C ASN A 95 -0.40 8.22 -7.58
N HIS A 96 -0.68 7.58 -6.43
CA HIS A 96 0.35 7.30 -5.43
C HIS A 96 0.74 5.82 -5.46
N TYR A 97 2.03 5.56 -5.65
CA TYR A 97 2.55 4.21 -5.84
C TYR A 97 3.61 3.85 -4.81
N ILE A 98 3.65 2.58 -4.43
CA ILE A 98 4.76 2.05 -3.64
C ILE A 98 6.03 1.97 -4.50
N ALA A 99 7.20 2.03 -3.88
CA ALA A 99 8.48 1.87 -4.58
C ALA A 99 9.07 0.47 -4.42
N SER A 100 8.54 -0.32 -3.49
CA SER A 100 8.88 -1.73 -3.28
C SER A 100 7.73 -2.44 -2.57
N ALA A 101 7.64 -3.75 -2.69
CA ALA A 101 6.88 -4.66 -1.85
C ALA A 101 7.87 -5.75 -1.36
N GLN A 102 7.62 -6.43 -0.31
CA GLN A 102 6.49 -6.64 0.58
C GLN A 102 6.49 -5.63 1.75
N CYS A 103 5.94 -6.01 2.94
CA CYS A 103 5.83 -5.11 4.11
C CYS A 103 7.19 -4.52 4.52
N SER A 104 8.18 -5.34 4.90
CA SER A 104 9.48 -4.86 5.40
C SER A 104 10.23 -3.98 4.39
N PRO A 105 10.38 -4.36 3.09
CA PRO A 105 11.02 -3.49 2.10
C PRO A 105 10.28 -2.18 1.86
N SER A 106 8.94 -2.23 1.80
CA SER A 106 8.13 -1.03 1.61
C SER A 106 8.25 -0.07 2.79
N ARG A 107 8.16 -0.61 4.03
CA ARG A 107 8.30 0.19 5.26
C ARG A 107 9.68 0.81 5.38
N ALA A 108 10.75 0.04 5.13
CA ALA A 108 12.11 0.58 5.08
C ALA A 108 12.24 1.68 4.02
N THR A 109 11.64 1.50 2.83
CA THR A 109 11.67 2.48 1.73
C THR A 109 10.98 3.78 2.10
N PHE A 110 9.73 3.77 2.58
CA PHE A 110 9.05 5.03 2.89
C PHE A 110 9.61 5.72 4.14
N LEU A 111 10.09 4.95 5.14
CA LEU A 111 10.70 5.54 6.34
C LEU A 111 12.03 6.22 6.04
N THR A 112 12.86 5.63 5.18
CA THR A 112 14.20 6.16 4.86
C THR A 112 14.25 7.07 3.65
N GLY A 113 13.21 7.05 2.79
CA GLY A 113 13.24 7.72 1.47
C GLY A 113 14.28 7.12 0.51
N ARG A 114 14.68 5.86 0.71
CA ARG A 114 15.72 5.17 -0.06
C ARG A 114 15.18 3.88 -0.67
N PRO A 115 15.67 3.46 -1.86
CA PRO A 115 15.28 2.18 -2.46
C PRO A 115 15.93 0.99 -1.73
N PRO A 116 15.40 -0.24 -1.90
CA PRO A 116 15.90 -1.45 -1.23
C PRO A 116 17.40 -1.73 -1.45
N GLN A 117 17.95 -1.35 -2.59
CA GLN A 117 19.37 -1.48 -2.89
C GLN A 117 20.27 -0.67 -1.94
N HIS A 118 19.74 0.39 -1.30
CA HIS A 118 20.49 1.26 -0.41
C HIS A 118 20.27 0.96 1.08
N HIS A 119 19.06 0.50 1.46
CA HIS A 119 18.80 0.16 2.87
C HIS A 119 18.91 -1.33 3.15
N HIS A 120 19.10 -2.17 2.14
CA HIS A 120 19.34 -3.63 2.17
C HIS A 120 18.21 -4.49 2.77
N VAL A 121 17.08 -3.93 3.15
CA VAL A 121 15.88 -4.68 3.51
C VAL A 121 15.16 -5.02 2.21
N ILE A 122 15.58 -6.11 1.58
CA ILE A 122 15.16 -6.49 0.20
C ILE A 122 13.99 -7.44 0.17
N ASP A 123 13.65 -8.06 1.30
CA ASP A 123 12.58 -9.04 1.47
C ASP A 123 12.02 -8.94 2.89
N GLN A 124 11.08 -9.81 3.25
CA GLN A 124 10.53 -9.89 4.60
C GLN A 124 11.60 -10.19 5.63
N MET A 125 11.60 -9.46 6.76
CA MET A 125 12.57 -9.65 7.84
C MET A 125 12.49 -11.02 8.52
N GLN A 126 11.41 -11.76 8.33
CA GLN A 126 11.27 -13.13 8.79
C GLN A 126 12.20 -14.11 8.07
N PHE A 127 12.74 -13.73 6.91
CA PHE A 127 13.82 -14.52 6.28
C PHE A 127 15.16 -14.26 6.97
N ASP A 128 15.90 -15.33 7.27
CA ASP A 128 17.19 -15.23 8.01
C ASP A 128 18.21 -14.37 7.28
N PHE A 129 18.19 -14.38 5.94
CA PHE A 129 19.14 -13.62 5.11
C PHE A 129 18.88 -12.12 5.03
N VAL A 130 17.70 -11.64 5.44
CA VAL A 130 17.36 -10.20 5.44
C VAL A 130 17.89 -9.56 6.71
N PRO A 131 18.63 -8.45 6.66
CA PRO A 131 19.13 -7.78 7.87
C PRO A 131 18.04 -6.98 8.58
N THR A 132 18.26 -6.65 9.85
CA THR A 132 17.63 -5.51 10.54
C THR A 132 17.99 -4.23 9.77
N LEU A 133 17.06 -3.29 9.65
CA LEU A 133 17.37 -1.98 9.08
C LEU A 133 18.46 -1.30 9.92
N ASP A 134 19.53 -0.84 9.28
CA ASP A 134 20.57 -0.10 9.98
C ASP A 134 20.01 1.20 10.56
N PRO A 135 19.96 1.38 11.89
CA PRO A 135 19.41 2.57 12.52
C PRO A 135 20.25 3.84 12.26
N SER A 136 21.48 3.71 11.75
CA SER A 136 22.30 4.87 11.34
C SER A 136 21.79 5.51 10.04
N ILE A 137 20.99 4.80 9.22
CA ILE A 137 20.35 5.35 8.05
C ILE A 137 19.28 6.36 8.50
N PRO A 138 19.40 7.65 8.10
CA PRO A 138 18.39 8.64 8.42
C PRO A 138 16.99 8.20 7.96
N ASN A 139 16.02 8.32 8.86
CA ASN A 139 14.64 7.90 8.62
C ASN A 139 13.66 8.95 9.19
N MET A 140 12.37 8.82 8.93
CA MET A 140 11.36 9.79 9.38
C MET A 140 11.46 10.12 10.87
N GLY A 141 11.65 9.10 11.73
CA GLY A 141 11.78 9.31 13.17
C GLY A 141 13.01 10.13 13.53
N SER A 142 14.21 9.71 13.07
CA SER A 142 15.47 10.39 13.38
C SER A 142 15.54 11.80 12.78
N VAL A 143 15.04 11.99 11.55
CA VAL A 143 15.01 13.29 10.86
C VAL A 143 14.08 14.26 11.57
N LEU A 144 12.82 13.88 11.85
CA LEU A 144 11.86 14.77 12.50
C LEU A 144 12.25 15.05 13.96
N ARG A 145 12.79 14.06 14.69
CA ARG A 145 13.38 14.29 16.02
C ARG A 145 14.52 15.31 15.95
N GLY A 146 15.40 15.21 14.93
CA GLY A 146 16.48 16.17 14.69
C GLY A 146 15.97 17.59 14.38
N LEU A 147 14.76 17.71 13.80
CA LEU A 147 14.06 18.98 13.59
C LEU A 147 13.31 19.48 14.85
N GLY A 148 13.43 18.81 15.99
CA GLY A 148 12.86 19.23 17.27
C GLY A 148 11.51 18.63 17.61
N TYR A 149 10.98 17.71 16.79
CA TYR A 149 9.72 17.03 17.08
C TYR A 149 9.83 16.07 18.28
N LYS A 150 8.74 15.92 19.02
CA LYS A 150 8.52 14.77 19.90
C LYS A 150 7.97 13.64 19.04
N THR A 151 8.61 12.48 19.05
CA THR A 151 8.31 11.39 18.12
C THR A 151 7.68 10.19 18.83
N ALA A 152 6.68 9.57 18.19
CA ALA A 152 6.05 8.35 18.68
C ALA A 152 5.68 7.41 17.53
N TYR A 153 5.72 6.11 17.80
CA TYR A 153 5.30 5.06 16.87
C TYR A 153 4.45 4.03 17.60
N PHE A 154 3.27 3.73 17.05
CA PHE A 154 2.33 2.74 17.58
C PHE A 154 1.97 1.73 16.51
N GLY A 155 2.12 0.43 16.82
CA GLY A 155 1.73 -0.66 15.96
C GLY A 155 2.88 -1.29 15.16
N LYS A 156 2.55 -1.83 13.97
CA LYS A 156 3.43 -2.65 13.15
C LYS A 156 4.66 -1.89 12.66
N PHE A 157 5.86 -2.38 13.02
CA PHE A 157 7.14 -1.70 12.77
C PHE A 157 7.96 -2.35 11.66
N GLU A 158 8.30 -3.62 11.80
CA GLU A 158 9.09 -4.43 10.85
C GLU A 158 10.41 -3.79 10.39
N MET A 159 11.12 -3.12 11.30
CA MET A 159 12.44 -2.55 11.03
C MET A 159 13.55 -3.25 11.81
N ASP A 160 13.20 -3.99 12.86
CA ASP A 160 14.16 -4.66 13.73
C ASP A 160 13.73 -6.10 14.04
N LYS A 161 14.60 -7.06 13.75
CA LYS A 161 14.32 -8.48 13.99
C LYS A 161 14.09 -8.84 15.45
N SER A 162 14.67 -8.08 16.37
CA SER A 162 14.54 -8.37 17.81
C SER A 162 13.11 -8.23 18.34
N ILE A 163 12.22 -7.57 17.59
CA ILE A 163 10.84 -7.35 17.99
C ILE A 163 9.81 -8.01 17.07
N LEU A 164 10.23 -8.87 16.14
CA LEU A 164 9.32 -9.63 15.27
C LEU A 164 8.49 -10.66 16.05
N SER A 165 9.01 -11.14 17.18
CA SER A 165 8.31 -12.06 18.07
C SER A 165 8.12 -11.41 19.44
N PRO A 166 6.94 -11.51 20.05
CA PRO A 166 6.71 -11.01 21.41
C PRO A 166 7.61 -11.73 22.41
N GLU A 167 8.48 -10.97 23.07
CA GLU A 167 9.34 -11.46 24.14
C GLU A 167 9.08 -10.68 25.43
N PRO A 168 8.76 -11.33 26.55
CA PRO A 168 8.30 -10.64 27.77
C PRO A 168 9.35 -9.72 28.41
N ASN A 169 10.61 -9.88 28.05
CA ASN A 169 11.72 -9.12 28.65
C ASN A 169 12.30 -8.05 27.72
N ILE A 170 11.78 -7.85 26.52
CA ILE A 170 12.28 -6.81 25.59
C ILE A 170 11.75 -5.45 26.00
N ASN A 171 12.65 -4.48 26.09
CA ASN A 171 12.29 -3.07 26.16
C ASN A 171 12.06 -2.53 24.74
N TYR A 172 10.87 -2.68 24.22
CA TYR A 172 10.51 -2.27 22.86
C TYR A 172 10.79 -0.79 22.56
N SER A 173 10.60 0.09 23.56
CA SER A 173 10.95 1.51 23.40
C SER A 173 12.45 1.72 23.20
N ALA A 174 13.30 0.92 23.85
CA ALA A 174 14.75 0.99 23.67
C ALA A 174 15.18 0.53 22.25
N VAL A 175 14.46 -0.44 21.66
CA VAL A 175 14.70 -0.88 20.27
C VAL A 175 14.32 0.21 19.27
N ALA A 176 13.21 0.90 19.46
CA ALA A 176 12.75 1.93 18.53
C ALA A 176 13.49 3.28 18.67
N GLN A 177 14.15 3.54 19.80
CA GLN A 177 14.85 4.79 20.07
C GLN A 177 15.99 5.11 19.08
N PRO A 178 16.84 4.16 18.66
CA PRO A 178 17.85 4.40 17.63
C PRO A 178 17.26 4.85 16.28
N TYR A 179 16.04 4.40 15.95
CA TYR A 179 15.30 4.83 14.74
C TYR A 179 14.63 6.20 14.91
N GLY A 180 14.84 6.86 16.05
CA GLY A 180 14.36 8.23 16.26
C GLY A 180 12.97 8.33 16.89
N PHE A 181 12.41 7.28 17.45
CA PHE A 181 11.12 7.31 18.13
C PHE A 181 11.32 7.35 19.66
N ASP A 182 10.88 8.46 20.27
CA ASP A 182 10.97 8.67 21.73
C ASP A 182 9.99 7.76 22.49
N VAL A 183 8.87 7.40 21.86
CA VAL A 183 7.84 6.52 22.40
C VAL A 183 7.50 5.45 21.37
N PHE A 184 7.41 4.22 21.83
CA PHE A 184 7.02 3.09 21.01
C PHE A 184 6.10 2.14 21.80
N SER A 185 5.00 1.70 21.19
CA SER A 185 4.10 0.70 21.76
C SER A 185 3.53 -0.19 20.66
N ALA A 186 3.89 -1.46 20.68
CA ALA A 186 3.34 -2.46 19.76
C ALA A 186 3.25 -3.86 20.37
N GLY A 187 3.83 -4.09 21.56
CA GLY A 187 3.84 -5.42 22.16
C GLY A 187 4.61 -6.48 21.36
N GLY A 188 5.55 -6.05 20.51
CA GLY A 188 6.24 -6.84 19.50
C GLY A 188 5.79 -6.48 18.08
N ASP A 189 6.35 -7.13 17.08
CA ASP A 189 5.85 -7.00 15.71
C ASP A 189 4.69 -7.96 15.49
N ILE A 190 3.49 -7.42 15.56
CA ILE A 190 2.23 -8.15 15.60
C ILE A 190 1.66 -8.54 14.23
N GLY A 191 2.38 -8.21 13.14
CA GLY A 191 1.89 -8.40 11.77
C GLY A 191 2.15 -9.77 11.14
N SER A 192 2.67 -10.75 11.89
CA SER A 192 3.10 -12.03 11.31
C SER A 192 2.24 -13.23 11.66
N ALA A 193 1.16 -13.05 12.44
CA ALA A 193 0.27 -14.12 12.85
C ALA A 193 -1.14 -13.94 12.27
N PRO A 194 -1.89 -15.04 12.06
CA PRO A 194 -3.31 -14.97 11.72
C PRO A 194 -4.09 -14.17 12.76
N LEU A 195 -5.05 -13.37 12.31
CA LEU A 195 -5.92 -12.53 13.15
C LEU A 195 -5.21 -11.40 13.93
N SER A 196 -3.95 -11.12 13.61
CA SER A 196 -3.19 -10.06 14.29
C SER A 196 -3.84 -8.69 14.19
N GLY A 197 -4.44 -8.35 13.06
CA GLY A 197 -5.15 -7.08 12.88
C GLY A 197 -6.42 -7.02 13.72
N PHE A 198 -7.21 -8.09 13.70
CA PHE A 198 -8.40 -8.20 14.53
C PHE A 198 -8.10 -8.05 16.03
N GLU A 199 -7.03 -8.66 16.50
CA GLU A 199 -6.65 -8.66 17.92
C GLU A 199 -6.02 -7.33 18.36
N ASN A 200 -5.25 -6.66 17.49
CA ASN A 200 -4.35 -5.60 17.94
C ASN A 200 -4.71 -4.19 17.44
N ASP A 201 -5.46 -4.02 16.33
CA ASP A 201 -5.73 -2.68 15.79
C ASP A 201 -6.47 -1.76 16.77
N SER A 202 -7.39 -2.32 17.56
CA SER A 202 -8.09 -1.56 18.60
C SER A 202 -7.16 -1.11 19.74
N PHE A 203 -6.15 -1.93 20.09
CA PHE A 203 -5.12 -1.57 21.07
C PHE A 203 -4.21 -0.46 20.52
N ILE A 204 -3.75 -0.59 19.26
CA ILE A 204 -2.94 0.44 18.58
C ILE A 204 -3.70 1.78 18.56
N ALA A 205 -4.99 1.76 18.21
CA ALA A 205 -5.83 2.95 18.21
C ALA A 205 -5.95 3.56 19.62
N GLY A 206 -6.21 2.75 20.64
CA GLY A 206 -6.32 3.20 22.03
C GLY A 206 -5.05 3.87 22.55
N GLU A 207 -3.88 3.26 22.32
CA GLU A 207 -2.57 3.83 22.70
C GLU A 207 -2.28 5.12 21.91
N SER A 208 -2.55 5.14 20.61
CA SER A 208 -2.41 6.33 19.76
C SER A 208 -3.28 7.49 20.26
N VAL A 209 -4.55 7.24 20.56
CA VAL A 209 -5.50 8.24 21.09
C VAL A 209 -5.03 8.77 22.44
N ARG A 210 -4.65 7.87 23.36
CA ARG A 210 -4.14 8.25 24.69
C ARG A 210 -2.95 9.19 24.57
N TRP A 211 -1.98 8.81 23.72
CA TRP A 211 -0.77 9.61 23.54
C TRP A 211 -1.06 10.93 22.82
N LEU A 212 -1.87 10.91 21.76
CA LEU A 212 -2.23 12.08 20.95
C LEU A 212 -2.89 13.17 21.81
N ARG A 213 -3.82 12.80 22.69
CA ARG A 213 -4.47 13.75 23.61
C ARG A 213 -3.44 14.45 24.50
N SER A 214 -2.49 13.70 25.08
CA SER A 214 -1.41 14.27 25.90
C SER A 214 -0.45 15.12 25.08
N ALA A 215 0.01 14.63 23.93
CA ALA A 215 0.98 15.31 23.08
C ALA A 215 0.42 16.64 22.50
N ALA A 216 -0.87 16.67 22.12
CA ALA A 216 -1.52 17.87 21.63
C ALA A 216 -1.59 18.98 22.68
N LEU A 217 -1.89 18.65 23.94
CA LEU A 217 -1.87 19.60 25.04
C LEU A 217 -0.45 20.13 25.29
N GLN A 218 0.54 19.24 25.37
CA GLN A 218 1.94 19.62 25.57
C GLN A 218 2.49 20.47 24.41
N SER A 219 2.12 20.15 23.16
CA SER A 219 2.52 20.94 22.00
C SER A 219 1.97 22.37 22.09
N ARG A 220 0.71 22.52 22.51
CA ARG A 220 0.09 23.85 22.69
C ARG A 220 0.68 24.65 23.84
N GLU A 221 1.03 23.98 24.94
CA GLU A 221 1.62 24.62 26.12
C GLU A 221 3.06 25.05 25.90
N HIS A 222 3.86 24.20 25.26
CA HIS A 222 5.31 24.39 25.16
C HIS A 222 5.82 24.77 23.76
N GLY A 223 4.92 24.82 22.76
CA GLY A 223 5.30 25.16 21.37
C GLY A 223 6.13 24.11 20.65
N ARG A 224 6.32 22.90 21.24
CA ARG A 224 7.09 21.81 20.63
C ARG A 224 6.16 20.93 19.79
N PRO A 225 6.39 20.81 18.46
CA PRO A 225 5.56 19.97 17.62
C PRO A 225 5.78 18.48 17.89
N PHE A 226 4.83 17.64 17.47
CA PHE A 226 4.95 16.20 17.55
C PHE A 226 4.79 15.52 16.17
N PHE A 227 5.43 14.37 16.05
CA PHE A 227 5.27 13.42 14.97
C PHE A 227 4.81 12.07 15.54
N MET A 228 3.69 11.57 15.09
CA MET A 228 3.13 10.30 15.52
C MET A 228 2.84 9.41 14.32
N VAL A 229 3.27 8.15 14.38
CA VAL A 229 2.89 7.08 13.45
C VAL A 229 1.88 6.18 14.16
N ALA A 230 0.74 5.92 13.51
CA ALA A 230 -0.21 4.87 13.86
C ALA A 230 -0.21 3.85 12.73
N ALA A 231 0.47 2.72 12.95
CA ALA A 231 0.70 1.68 11.96
C ALA A 231 -0.19 0.46 12.27
N PHE A 232 -1.35 0.41 11.63
CA PHE A 232 -2.31 -0.66 11.79
C PHE A 232 -1.90 -1.92 11.03
N VAL A 233 -2.40 -3.07 11.49
CA VAL A 233 -2.11 -4.37 10.88
C VAL A 233 -3.10 -4.69 9.77
N ASN A 234 -4.42 -4.55 10.01
CA ASN A 234 -5.41 -4.83 8.97
C ASN A 234 -5.34 -3.78 7.82
N PRO A 235 -5.62 -4.28 6.59
CA PRO A 235 -6.23 -5.58 6.21
C PRO A 235 -5.30 -6.79 6.01
N HIS A 236 -4.09 -6.81 6.55
CA HIS A 236 -3.11 -7.89 6.42
C HIS A 236 -3.66 -9.30 6.74
N ASP A 237 -4.65 -9.42 7.63
CA ASP A 237 -5.26 -10.71 7.99
C ASP A 237 -5.86 -11.46 6.78
N VAL A 238 -6.07 -10.77 5.64
CA VAL A 238 -6.50 -11.41 4.38
C VAL A 238 -5.52 -12.48 3.89
N MET A 239 -4.24 -12.41 4.26
CA MET A 239 -3.25 -13.44 3.94
C MET A 239 -3.66 -14.82 4.44
N TYR A 240 -4.40 -14.86 5.54
CA TYR A 240 -4.83 -16.06 6.26
C TYR A 240 -6.31 -16.38 6.04
N ALA A 241 -6.93 -15.83 5.00
CA ALA A 241 -8.36 -16.05 4.73
C ALA A 241 -8.67 -17.51 4.46
N ASP A 242 -9.62 -18.06 5.20
CA ASP A 242 -10.30 -19.32 4.85
C ASP A 242 -11.44 -19.02 3.86
N ALA A 243 -11.25 -19.45 2.61
CA ALA A 243 -12.22 -19.26 1.55
C ALA A 243 -13.10 -20.50 1.31
N ASN A 244 -13.01 -21.53 2.14
CA ASN A 244 -13.84 -22.70 2.01
C ASN A 244 -15.33 -22.36 2.22
N VAL A 245 -16.18 -22.96 1.39
CA VAL A 245 -17.64 -22.76 1.49
C VAL A 245 -18.17 -23.51 2.72
N PRO A 246 -18.84 -22.82 3.65
CA PRO A 246 -19.39 -23.47 4.84
C PRO A 246 -20.35 -24.62 4.49
N GLY A 247 -20.13 -25.78 5.09
CA GLY A 247 -20.95 -26.97 4.85
C GLY A 247 -20.54 -27.83 3.65
N GLU A 248 -19.56 -27.40 2.85
CA GLU A 248 -18.96 -28.20 1.77
C GLU A 248 -17.64 -28.87 2.22
N PRO A 249 -17.20 -29.94 1.55
CA PRO A 249 -15.84 -30.46 1.74
C PRO A 249 -14.79 -29.41 1.44
N ALA A 250 -13.78 -29.28 2.31
CA ALA A 250 -12.70 -28.31 2.15
C ALA A 250 -11.92 -28.51 0.84
N VAL A 251 -11.84 -27.45 0.04
CA VAL A 251 -11.09 -27.37 -1.22
C VAL A 251 -9.74 -26.69 -0.97
N GLN A 252 -9.73 -25.53 -0.32
CA GLN A 252 -8.52 -24.87 0.15
C GLN A 252 -7.97 -25.67 1.35
N LYS A 253 -6.74 -26.20 1.19
CA LYS A 253 -6.10 -27.04 2.20
C LYS A 253 -4.72 -26.45 2.55
N PRO A 254 -4.64 -25.63 3.61
CA PRO A 254 -3.36 -25.07 4.05
C PRO A 254 -2.45 -26.16 4.64
N VAL A 255 -1.15 -25.86 4.77
CA VAL A 255 -0.14 -26.75 5.38
C VAL A 255 -0.49 -27.12 6.82
N ALA A 256 -1.13 -26.21 7.55
CA ALA A 256 -1.70 -26.46 8.89
C ALA A 256 -3.05 -25.74 9.01
N PRO A 257 -4.02 -26.29 9.75
CA PRO A 257 -5.33 -25.64 9.97
C PRO A 257 -5.21 -24.23 10.59
N SER A 258 -4.18 -24.00 11.40
CA SER A 258 -3.89 -22.70 12.01
C SER A 258 -3.43 -21.64 11.01
N ALA A 259 -3.01 -22.04 9.80
CA ALA A 259 -2.58 -21.09 8.78
C ALA A 259 -3.73 -20.30 8.13
N THR A 260 -4.95 -20.84 8.14
CA THR A 260 -6.15 -20.15 7.67
C THR A 260 -7.30 -20.39 8.67
N PRO A 261 -7.28 -19.71 9.84
CA PRO A 261 -8.32 -19.86 10.83
C PRO A 261 -9.66 -19.32 10.30
N PRO A 262 -10.79 -19.78 10.87
CA PRO A 262 -12.09 -19.21 10.54
C PRO A 262 -12.13 -17.72 10.88
N PRO A 263 -12.91 -16.90 10.14
CA PRO A 263 -13.06 -15.50 10.44
C PRO A 263 -13.64 -15.28 11.85
N PRO A 264 -13.34 -14.14 12.50
CA PRO A 264 -13.91 -13.81 13.80
C PRO A 264 -15.44 -13.85 13.79
N PRO A 265 -16.09 -14.49 14.79
CA PRO A 265 -17.55 -14.65 14.82
C PRO A 265 -18.24 -13.36 15.31
N ASN A 266 -18.32 -12.35 14.45
CA ASN A 266 -18.99 -11.08 14.74
C ASN A 266 -19.63 -10.49 13.48
N SER A 267 -20.51 -9.51 13.68
CA SER A 267 -21.32 -8.90 12.61
C SER A 267 -20.50 -8.19 11.52
N ILE A 268 -19.24 -7.85 11.76
CA ILE A 268 -18.37 -7.23 10.74
C ILE A 268 -17.95 -8.30 9.75
N TYR A 269 -17.45 -9.43 10.23
CA TYR A 269 -16.94 -10.51 9.39
C TYR A 269 -18.03 -11.37 8.75
N GLU A 270 -19.27 -11.32 9.27
CA GLU A 270 -20.46 -11.93 8.67
C GLU A 270 -21.03 -11.11 7.49
N LYS A 271 -20.60 -9.84 7.33
CA LYS A 271 -21.13 -8.95 6.31
C LYS A 271 -20.71 -9.39 4.91
N LYS A 272 -21.69 -9.39 4.00
CA LYS A 272 -21.49 -9.69 2.58
C LYS A 272 -21.72 -8.41 1.77
N TRP A 273 -20.72 -8.05 1.00
CA TRP A 273 -20.76 -6.87 0.15
C TRP A 273 -21.13 -7.27 -1.28
N PRO A 274 -21.90 -6.45 -2.00
CA PRO A 274 -22.09 -6.62 -3.44
C PRO A 274 -20.76 -6.29 -4.12
N LEU A 275 -20.08 -7.30 -4.63
CA LEU A 275 -18.79 -7.13 -5.28
C LEU A 275 -18.77 -7.81 -6.66
N THR A 276 -17.89 -7.31 -7.54
CA THR A 276 -17.57 -7.93 -8.83
C THR A 276 -16.11 -8.38 -8.78
N LEU A 277 -15.86 -9.68 -9.01
CA LEU A 277 -14.50 -10.21 -9.04
C LEU A 277 -13.71 -9.67 -10.22
N ALA A 278 -12.39 -9.65 -10.09
CA ALA A 278 -11.50 -9.14 -11.11
C ALA A 278 -11.68 -9.89 -12.45
N PRO A 279 -11.75 -9.19 -13.59
CA PRO A 279 -11.85 -9.82 -14.91
C PRO A 279 -10.69 -10.76 -15.22
N SER A 280 -9.51 -10.48 -14.66
CA SER A 280 -8.28 -11.27 -14.82
C SER A 280 -8.20 -12.52 -13.92
N LEU A 281 -9.22 -12.82 -13.10
CA LEU A 281 -9.23 -13.96 -12.17
C LEU A 281 -8.92 -15.30 -12.86
N THR A 282 -9.45 -15.51 -14.06
CA THR A 282 -9.34 -16.78 -14.80
C THR A 282 -8.19 -16.80 -15.81
N GLU A 283 -7.30 -15.80 -15.80
CA GLU A 283 -6.11 -15.80 -16.67
C GLU A 283 -5.21 -17.00 -16.37
N SER A 284 -4.60 -17.56 -17.42
CA SER A 284 -3.64 -18.65 -17.27
C SER A 284 -2.24 -18.14 -17.04
N LEU A 285 -1.64 -18.45 -15.90
CA LEU A 285 -0.23 -18.12 -15.60
C LEU A 285 0.78 -18.89 -16.49
N SER A 286 0.32 -19.87 -17.29
CA SER A 286 1.13 -20.55 -18.31
C SER A 286 0.92 -19.97 -19.70
N ALA A 287 0.09 -18.93 -19.87
CA ALA A 287 -0.09 -18.28 -21.14
C ALA A 287 1.20 -17.58 -21.62
N ARG A 288 1.33 -17.43 -22.95
CA ARG A 288 2.46 -16.70 -23.54
C ARG A 288 2.53 -15.28 -22.97
N GLY A 289 3.71 -14.88 -22.51
CA GLY A 289 3.98 -13.54 -21.98
C GLY A 289 3.67 -13.36 -20.50
N MET A 290 3.24 -14.42 -19.82
CA MET A 290 3.19 -14.42 -18.36
C MET A 290 4.59 -14.68 -17.80
N PRO A 291 5.13 -13.79 -16.96
CA PRO A 291 6.44 -13.97 -16.31
C PRO A 291 6.49 -15.24 -15.45
N GLU A 292 7.62 -15.93 -15.49
CA GLU A 292 7.86 -17.12 -14.65
C GLU A 292 7.63 -16.81 -13.16
N ALA A 293 8.03 -15.62 -12.71
CA ALA A 293 7.87 -15.16 -11.34
C ALA A 293 6.45 -15.35 -10.78
N LEU A 294 5.41 -15.11 -11.59
CA LEU A 294 4.01 -15.19 -11.15
C LEU A 294 3.61 -16.64 -10.82
N SER A 295 4.03 -17.58 -11.66
CA SER A 295 3.75 -19.01 -11.45
C SER A 295 4.54 -19.58 -10.27
N GLU A 296 5.79 -19.17 -10.09
CA GLU A 296 6.62 -19.59 -8.95
C GLU A 296 6.07 -19.04 -7.63
N TYR A 297 5.73 -17.75 -7.61
CA TYR A 297 5.08 -17.14 -6.45
C TYR A 297 3.79 -17.87 -6.08
N LYS A 298 2.88 -18.07 -7.07
CA LYS A 298 1.61 -18.76 -6.80
C LYS A 298 1.81 -20.16 -6.25
N LYS A 299 2.71 -20.96 -6.84
CA LYS A 299 2.99 -22.33 -6.34
C LYS A 299 3.49 -22.31 -4.90
N GLY A 300 4.43 -21.44 -4.56
CA GLY A 300 4.94 -21.31 -3.21
C GLY A 300 3.86 -20.85 -2.23
N TRP A 301 3.07 -19.84 -2.61
CA TRP A 301 1.99 -19.31 -1.78
C TRP A 301 0.87 -20.33 -1.55
N ASP A 302 0.39 -20.97 -2.62
CA ASP A 302 -0.66 -21.98 -2.54
C ASP A 302 -0.21 -23.21 -1.75
N GLY A 303 1.09 -23.49 -1.72
CA GLY A 303 1.68 -24.58 -0.96
C GLY A 303 1.40 -24.49 0.54
N TRP A 304 1.50 -23.28 1.13
CA TRP A 304 1.25 -23.12 2.56
C TRP A 304 -0.17 -22.69 2.91
N SER A 305 -0.80 -21.83 2.11
CA SER A 305 -2.13 -21.27 2.39
C SER A 305 -3.28 -22.07 1.77
N GLY A 306 -2.97 -23.06 0.94
CA GLY A 306 -3.95 -23.81 0.15
C GLY A 306 -4.38 -23.08 -1.12
N THR A 307 -4.69 -23.87 -2.16
CA THR A 307 -5.13 -23.37 -3.46
C THR A 307 -6.61 -23.02 -3.43
N ILE A 308 -6.96 -21.84 -3.98
CA ILE A 308 -8.33 -21.48 -4.34
C ILE A 308 -8.43 -21.59 -5.87
N PRO A 309 -9.23 -22.54 -6.39
CA PRO A 309 -9.38 -22.69 -7.84
C PRO A 309 -10.01 -21.45 -8.49
N THR A 310 -9.53 -21.05 -9.66
CA THR A 310 -9.98 -19.81 -10.33
C THR A 310 -11.41 -19.87 -10.87
N ASP A 311 -11.96 -21.07 -11.06
CA ASP A 311 -13.35 -21.33 -11.44
C ASP A 311 -14.33 -21.36 -10.26
N ARG A 312 -13.83 -21.41 -9.01
CA ARG A 312 -14.63 -21.33 -7.78
C ARG A 312 -14.87 -19.87 -7.38
N THR A 313 -15.70 -19.18 -8.16
CA THR A 313 -16.06 -17.77 -7.92
C THR A 313 -16.75 -17.53 -6.58
N ASP A 314 -17.43 -18.53 -6.03
CA ASP A 314 -18.01 -18.54 -4.69
C ASP A 314 -16.92 -18.42 -3.60
N MET A 315 -15.82 -19.19 -3.71
CA MET A 315 -14.68 -19.12 -2.79
C MET A 315 -13.95 -17.77 -2.92
N TRP A 316 -13.76 -17.27 -4.13
CA TRP A 316 -13.17 -15.94 -4.33
C TRP A 316 -14.05 -14.81 -3.81
N THR A 317 -15.37 -14.99 -3.85
CA THR A 317 -16.32 -14.07 -3.23
C THR A 317 -16.16 -14.06 -1.71
N ILE A 318 -15.97 -15.24 -1.07
CA ILE A 318 -15.68 -15.35 0.36
C ILE A 318 -14.35 -14.66 0.68
N PHE A 319 -13.28 -14.96 -0.07
CA PHE A 319 -11.97 -14.36 0.11
C PHE A 319 -12.03 -12.82 0.06
N TYR A 320 -12.66 -12.27 -0.99
CA TYR A 320 -12.70 -10.83 -1.17
C TYR A 320 -13.63 -10.14 -0.15
N ASN A 321 -14.73 -10.79 0.27
CA ASN A 321 -15.56 -10.28 1.38
C ASN A 321 -14.77 -10.25 2.69
N TYR A 322 -13.95 -11.26 2.96
CA TYR A 322 -13.08 -11.26 4.13
C TYR A 322 -12.10 -10.07 4.07
N TYR A 323 -11.48 -9.81 2.91
CA TYR A 323 -10.63 -8.65 2.69
C TYR A 323 -11.34 -7.32 2.99
N LEU A 324 -12.53 -7.13 2.43
CA LEU A 324 -13.33 -5.92 2.68
C LEU A 324 -13.72 -5.79 4.16
N ASN A 325 -13.99 -6.90 4.83
CA ASN A 325 -14.36 -6.92 6.25
C ASN A 325 -13.16 -6.59 7.14
N THR A 326 -11.95 -7.05 6.82
CA THR A 326 -10.73 -6.65 7.56
C THR A 326 -10.45 -5.15 7.43
N ILE A 327 -10.65 -4.55 6.25
CA ILE A 327 -10.58 -3.10 6.06
C ILE A 327 -11.66 -2.39 6.89
N HIS A 328 -12.90 -2.91 6.87
CA HIS A 328 -14.01 -2.30 7.58
C HIS A 328 -13.85 -2.39 9.11
N ASP A 329 -13.18 -3.44 9.60
CA ASP A 329 -12.83 -3.55 11.02
C ASP A 329 -11.74 -2.54 11.41
N ASN A 330 -10.67 -2.44 10.61
CA ASN A 330 -9.62 -1.44 10.82
C ASN A 330 -10.16 0.00 10.76
N GLU A 331 -11.14 0.26 9.89
CA GLU A 331 -11.76 1.57 9.74
C GLU A 331 -12.37 2.12 11.05
N ARG A 332 -12.77 1.23 11.96
CA ARG A 332 -13.22 1.64 13.31
C ARG A 332 -12.08 2.23 14.11
N SER A 333 -10.88 1.66 14.00
CA SER A 333 -9.65 2.14 14.64
C SER A 333 -9.19 3.47 14.04
N VAL A 334 -9.22 3.61 12.71
CA VAL A 334 -8.96 4.87 12.02
C VAL A 334 -9.96 5.94 12.44
N LYS A 335 -11.27 5.61 12.49
CA LYS A 335 -12.32 6.54 12.93
C LYS A 335 -12.09 6.99 14.36
N GLN A 336 -11.76 6.08 15.29
CA GLN A 336 -11.49 6.41 16.69
C GLN A 336 -10.35 7.44 16.82
N LEU A 337 -9.30 7.29 16.02
CA LEU A 337 -8.18 8.24 16.01
C LEU A 337 -8.62 9.60 15.45
N ILE A 338 -9.39 9.61 14.35
CA ILE A 338 -9.86 10.84 13.70
C ILE A 338 -10.93 11.57 14.54
N ASP A 339 -11.68 10.87 15.40
CA ASP A 339 -12.61 11.53 16.33
C ASP A 339 -11.88 12.49 17.30
N VAL A 340 -10.62 12.18 17.66
CA VAL A 340 -9.79 13.08 18.49
C VAL A 340 -9.46 14.40 17.78
N PHE A 341 -9.37 14.40 16.45
CA PHE A 341 -9.16 15.62 15.67
C PHE A 341 -10.30 16.61 15.84
N ASP A 342 -11.53 16.12 15.92
CA ASP A 342 -12.72 16.96 16.15
C ASP A 342 -12.85 17.36 17.63
N GLU A 343 -12.60 16.40 18.55
CA GLU A 343 -12.64 16.68 20.00
C GLU A 343 -11.68 17.81 20.39
N MET A 344 -10.46 17.76 19.87
CA MET A 344 -9.37 18.64 20.28
C MET A 344 -9.06 19.75 19.29
N ASP A 345 -9.85 19.90 18.22
CA ASP A 345 -9.65 20.90 17.17
C ASP A 345 -8.24 20.81 16.54
N LEU A 346 -7.80 19.58 16.22
CA LEU A 346 -6.45 19.32 15.71
C LEU A 346 -6.30 19.68 14.22
N TRP A 347 -7.39 19.78 13.47
CA TRP A 347 -7.35 20.18 12.06
C TRP A 347 -6.69 21.55 11.81
N ARG A 348 -6.51 22.37 12.86
CA ARG A 348 -5.90 23.70 12.78
C ARG A 348 -4.38 23.71 12.87
N ASP A 349 -3.78 22.71 13.50
CA ASP A 349 -2.36 22.70 13.84
C ASP A 349 -1.68 21.36 13.55
N THR A 350 -2.41 20.41 12.96
CA THR A 350 -1.92 19.06 12.74
C THR A 350 -2.20 18.61 11.30
N VAL A 351 -1.15 18.17 10.62
CA VAL A 351 -1.25 17.47 9.33
C VAL A 351 -1.58 16.01 9.61
N VAL A 352 -2.54 15.45 8.87
CA VAL A 352 -2.79 14.01 8.89
C VAL A 352 -2.55 13.42 7.51
N ILE A 353 -1.79 12.33 7.46
CA ILE A 353 -1.49 11.56 6.26
C ILE A 353 -2.02 10.15 6.46
N PHE A 354 -2.70 9.61 5.45
CA PHE A 354 -3.16 8.23 5.40
C PHE A 354 -2.65 7.56 4.12
N THR A 355 -2.05 6.38 4.26
CA THR A 355 -1.67 5.52 3.12
C THR A 355 -1.62 4.05 3.54
N ALA A 356 -1.30 3.15 2.59
CA ALA A 356 -0.97 1.75 2.85
C ALA A 356 0.50 1.48 2.48
N ASP A 357 1.11 0.47 3.08
CA ASP A 357 2.48 0.07 2.75
C ASP A 357 2.57 -0.66 1.40
N HIS A 358 1.56 -1.42 1.00
CA HIS A 358 1.35 -2.03 -0.33
C HIS A 358 -0.10 -2.45 -0.47
N GLY A 359 -0.45 -2.97 -1.66
CA GLY A 359 -1.79 -3.48 -1.94
C GLY A 359 -1.94 -4.99 -1.72
N GLU A 360 -3.11 -5.51 -2.14
CA GLU A 360 -3.50 -6.92 -2.19
C GLU A 360 -3.94 -7.27 -3.61
N ILE A 361 -3.36 -8.30 -4.21
CA ILE A 361 -3.71 -8.72 -5.58
C ILE A 361 -5.11 -9.33 -5.69
N GLY A 362 -5.65 -9.89 -4.61
CA GLY A 362 -7.06 -10.22 -4.42
C GLY A 362 -7.68 -11.17 -5.44
N GLY A 363 -6.94 -12.12 -5.96
CA GLY A 363 -7.40 -13.08 -6.97
C GLY A 363 -7.23 -12.62 -8.42
N SER A 364 -6.82 -11.37 -8.66
CA SER A 364 -6.48 -10.89 -10.01
C SER A 364 -5.37 -11.73 -10.63
N HIS A 365 -5.30 -11.71 -11.97
CA HIS A 365 -4.25 -12.33 -12.77
C HIS A 365 -4.01 -13.81 -12.43
N GLY A 366 -5.05 -14.64 -12.65
CA GLY A 366 -4.95 -16.09 -12.49
C GLY A 366 -5.04 -16.59 -11.07
N GLY A 367 -5.76 -15.87 -10.19
CA GLY A 367 -5.98 -16.25 -8.80
C GLY A 367 -4.75 -16.07 -7.93
N LEU A 368 -3.96 -15.01 -8.17
CA LEU A 368 -2.88 -14.61 -7.28
C LEU A 368 -3.43 -14.04 -5.97
N LYS A 369 -2.71 -14.25 -4.87
CA LYS A 369 -3.03 -13.77 -3.53
C LYS A 369 -1.84 -13.03 -2.94
N GLY A 370 -2.09 -12.06 -2.06
CA GLY A 370 -1.04 -11.36 -1.32
C GLY A 370 -0.32 -10.28 -2.13
N LYS A 371 0.98 -10.17 -1.91
CA LYS A 371 1.90 -9.17 -2.43
C LYS A 371 3.22 -9.82 -2.83
N GLY A 372 3.76 -9.44 -3.98
CA GLY A 372 4.93 -10.15 -4.50
C GLY A 372 5.54 -9.49 -5.75
N PRO A 373 6.15 -10.30 -6.64
CA PRO A 373 6.77 -9.82 -7.88
C PRO A 373 5.71 -9.38 -8.91
N PHE A 374 4.82 -8.47 -8.51
CA PHE A 374 3.70 -8.02 -9.34
C PHE A 374 3.87 -6.56 -9.72
N ILE A 375 3.66 -6.26 -11.01
CA ILE A 375 3.64 -4.87 -11.48
C ILE A 375 2.24 -4.25 -11.47
N TYR A 376 1.21 -5.04 -11.15
CA TYR A 376 -0.20 -4.70 -11.30
C TYR A 376 -0.69 -3.64 -10.30
N GLU A 377 -1.75 -2.91 -10.72
CA GLU A 377 -2.35 -1.84 -9.92
C GLU A 377 -2.74 -2.29 -8.51
N GLN A 378 -3.30 -3.49 -8.38
CA GLN A 378 -3.76 -4.01 -7.08
C GLN A 378 -2.63 -4.18 -6.05
N ASN A 379 -1.39 -4.39 -6.52
CA ASN A 379 -0.21 -4.53 -5.66
C ASN A 379 0.48 -3.19 -5.39
N ALA A 380 0.59 -2.35 -6.44
CA ALA A 380 1.51 -1.20 -6.43
C ALA A 380 0.80 0.15 -6.19
N HIS A 381 -0.47 0.28 -6.54
CA HIS A 381 -1.24 1.50 -6.39
C HIS A 381 -1.99 1.49 -5.04
N VAL A 382 -1.64 2.40 -4.15
CA VAL A 382 -2.18 2.47 -2.79
C VAL A 382 -2.94 3.77 -2.54
N PRO A 383 -3.91 3.80 -1.59
CA PRO A 383 -4.59 5.04 -1.24
C PRO A 383 -3.61 6.04 -0.63
N MET A 384 -3.80 7.33 -0.92
CA MET A 384 -3.05 8.41 -0.28
C MET A 384 -3.94 9.63 -0.08
N PHE A 385 -4.08 10.06 1.18
CA PHE A 385 -4.81 11.26 1.56
C PHE A 385 -3.96 12.12 2.49
N ILE A 386 -3.92 13.43 2.24
CA ILE A 386 -3.23 14.38 3.11
C ILE A 386 -4.16 15.53 3.44
N ALA A 387 -4.49 15.70 4.71
CA ALA A 387 -5.19 16.88 5.21
C ALA A 387 -4.17 17.80 5.92
N HIS A 388 -4.03 19.02 5.40
CA HIS A 388 -3.11 20.02 5.90
C HIS A 388 -3.89 21.26 6.38
N PRO A 389 -3.50 21.92 7.49
CA PRO A 389 -4.21 23.10 8.00
C PRO A 389 -4.46 24.21 6.96
N LEU A 390 -3.53 24.42 6.04
CA LEU A 390 -3.60 25.39 4.95
C LEU A 390 -3.94 24.76 3.58
N GLY A 391 -4.15 23.44 3.51
CA GLY A 391 -4.38 22.73 2.26
C GLY A 391 -5.81 22.89 1.74
N ALA A 392 -5.99 22.55 0.46
CA ALA A 392 -7.32 22.37 -0.13
C ALA A 392 -8.07 21.23 0.56
N THR A 393 -9.40 21.29 0.52
CA THR A 393 -10.28 20.29 1.13
C THR A 393 -11.15 19.63 0.07
N GLY A 394 -11.36 18.31 0.18
CA GLY A 394 -12.17 17.54 -0.75
C GLY A 394 -11.67 17.58 -2.20
N ALA A 395 -10.37 17.77 -2.40
CA ALA A 395 -9.76 17.96 -3.70
C ALA A 395 -8.95 16.72 -4.12
N THR A 396 -8.72 16.59 -5.43
CA THR A 396 -7.92 15.50 -6.00
C THR A 396 -6.69 16.05 -6.71
N CYS A 397 -5.52 15.45 -6.45
CA CYS A 397 -4.27 15.67 -7.15
C CYS A 397 -3.98 14.48 -8.07
N ARG A 398 -3.67 14.74 -9.35
CA ARG A 398 -3.36 13.68 -10.33
C ARG A 398 -1.85 13.52 -10.60
N ALA A 399 -0.99 14.24 -9.90
CA ALA A 399 0.45 14.10 -10.03
C ALA A 399 0.91 12.71 -9.59
N LEU A 400 1.87 12.13 -10.32
CA LEU A 400 2.55 10.90 -9.92
C LEU A 400 3.37 11.15 -8.67
N THR A 401 3.17 10.33 -7.65
CA THR A 401 3.91 10.34 -6.39
C THR A 401 4.31 8.94 -5.97
N SER A 402 5.34 8.81 -5.17
CA SER A 402 5.92 7.53 -4.75
C SER A 402 6.20 7.50 -3.25
N HIS A 403 6.28 6.31 -2.68
CA HIS A 403 6.78 6.12 -1.31
C HIS A 403 8.16 6.75 -1.07
N LEU A 404 9.03 6.81 -2.10
CA LEU A 404 10.33 7.52 -1.99
C LEU A 404 10.17 9.01 -1.68
N ASP A 405 9.04 9.61 -2.06
CA ASP A 405 8.74 11.03 -1.88
C ASP A 405 8.21 11.35 -0.47
N LEU A 406 7.87 10.32 0.33
CA LEU A 406 7.22 10.57 1.62
C LEU A 406 8.13 11.30 2.60
N LEU A 407 9.38 10.84 2.82
CA LEU A 407 10.27 11.52 3.76
C LEU A 407 10.56 12.98 3.36
N PRO A 408 10.91 13.33 2.10
CA PRO A 408 11.01 14.72 1.69
C PRO A 408 9.73 15.53 1.90
N THR A 409 8.57 14.94 1.60
CA THR A 409 7.28 15.60 1.78
C THR A 409 6.95 15.84 3.25
N PHE A 410 7.23 14.87 4.14
CA PHE A 410 7.07 15.07 5.59
C PHE A 410 7.90 16.23 6.10
N VAL A 411 9.13 16.38 5.62
CA VAL A 411 9.99 17.53 5.96
C VAL A 411 9.38 18.82 5.41
N GLY A 412 8.88 18.85 4.17
CA GLY A 412 8.17 19.99 3.59
C GLY A 412 6.93 20.40 4.40
N LEU A 413 6.15 19.41 4.87
CA LEU A 413 4.94 19.63 5.68
C LEU A 413 5.22 20.23 7.07
N THR A 414 6.47 20.20 7.57
CA THR A 414 6.82 20.85 8.84
C THR A 414 6.61 22.36 8.81
N GLY A 415 6.68 22.98 7.63
CA GLY A 415 6.70 24.45 7.48
C GLY A 415 7.97 25.11 8.03
N MET A 416 9.03 24.35 8.27
CA MET A 416 10.32 24.90 8.70
C MET A 416 11.02 25.68 7.58
N PRO A 417 12.02 26.54 7.90
CA PRO A 417 12.80 27.25 6.90
C PRO A 417 13.41 26.31 5.84
N GLU A 418 13.39 26.71 4.56
CA GLU A 418 13.83 25.89 3.42
C GLU A 418 15.27 25.35 3.58
N GLU A 419 16.19 26.13 4.18
CA GLU A 419 17.56 25.69 4.43
C GLU A 419 17.59 24.45 5.35
N LYS A 420 16.78 24.43 6.40
CA LYS A 420 16.67 23.27 7.31
C LYS A 420 16.04 22.08 6.62
N GLN A 421 15.00 22.33 5.79
CA GLN A 421 14.36 21.27 5.01
C GLN A 421 15.36 20.63 4.04
N ALA A 422 16.07 21.43 3.23
CA ALA A 422 17.05 20.95 2.27
C ALA A 422 18.20 20.16 2.93
N ALA A 423 18.67 20.62 4.10
CA ALA A 423 19.70 19.90 4.88
C ALA A 423 19.21 18.54 5.36
N ALA A 424 17.95 18.44 5.81
CA ALA A 424 17.34 17.23 6.37
C ALA A 424 17.13 16.12 5.33
N VAL A 425 16.91 16.48 4.04
CA VAL A 425 16.64 15.54 2.94
C VAL A 425 17.80 15.41 1.94
N LYS A 426 18.98 15.94 2.29
CA LYS A 426 20.14 15.90 1.42
C LYS A 426 20.49 14.47 1.01
N GLY A 427 20.64 14.26 -0.30
CA GLY A 427 21.02 12.95 -0.87
C GLY A 427 19.88 11.95 -1.01
N LEU A 428 18.63 12.34 -0.75
CA LEU A 428 17.46 11.53 -1.08
C LEU A 428 17.07 11.74 -2.56
N ALA A 429 16.65 10.66 -3.21
CA ALA A 429 16.14 10.70 -4.59
C ALA A 429 14.66 11.12 -4.66
N GLY A 430 13.93 10.98 -3.56
CA GLY A 430 12.53 11.38 -3.43
C GLY A 430 12.35 12.90 -3.52
N ARG A 431 11.14 13.34 -3.83
CA ARG A 431 10.78 14.74 -4.08
C ARG A 431 9.66 15.19 -3.16
N ASP A 432 9.79 16.42 -2.63
CA ASP A 432 8.74 17.04 -1.84
C ASP A 432 7.57 17.48 -2.74
N PHE A 433 6.37 16.98 -2.45
CA PHE A 433 5.14 17.36 -3.12
C PHE A 433 4.16 18.12 -2.21
N SER A 434 4.60 18.56 -1.03
CA SER A 434 3.77 19.29 -0.06
C SER A 434 3.15 20.56 -0.65
N LYS A 435 3.84 21.24 -1.57
CA LYS A 435 3.34 22.46 -2.24
C LYS A 435 2.09 22.23 -3.10
N LEU A 436 1.83 20.99 -3.55
CA LEU A 436 0.64 20.67 -4.33
C LEU A 436 -0.66 20.73 -3.50
N LEU A 437 -0.57 20.68 -2.17
CA LEU A 437 -1.73 20.68 -1.29
C LEU A 437 -2.56 21.96 -1.36
N THR A 438 -1.99 23.07 -1.80
CA THR A 438 -2.71 24.37 -1.90
C THR A 438 -3.51 24.51 -3.19
N ASN A 439 -3.06 23.87 -4.28
CA ASN A 439 -3.75 23.92 -5.58
C ASN A 439 -3.61 22.57 -6.33
N PRO A 440 -4.14 21.47 -5.76
CA PRO A 440 -3.89 20.12 -6.28
C PRO A 440 -4.47 19.85 -7.67
N GLY A 441 -5.61 20.52 -7.99
CA GLY A 441 -6.27 20.34 -9.29
C GLY A 441 -5.53 20.94 -10.49
N ALA A 442 -4.57 21.84 -10.26
CA ALA A 442 -3.74 22.41 -11.31
C ALA A 442 -2.48 21.58 -11.61
N ALA A 443 -2.15 20.61 -10.77
CA ALA A 443 -0.96 19.79 -10.93
C ALA A 443 -1.06 18.90 -12.18
N LYS A 444 0.01 18.90 -12.99
CA LYS A 444 0.16 17.95 -14.10
C LYS A 444 0.50 16.57 -13.57
N VAL A 445 0.27 15.54 -14.40
CA VAL A 445 0.61 14.15 -14.03
C VAL A 445 2.11 14.01 -13.72
N ASP A 446 2.97 14.67 -14.50
CA ASP A 446 4.42 14.64 -14.36
C ASP A 446 5.00 15.79 -13.50
N GLU A 447 4.18 16.53 -12.74
CA GLU A 447 4.59 17.69 -11.94
C GLU A 447 5.66 17.36 -10.90
N VAL A 448 5.56 16.20 -10.26
CA VAL A 448 6.53 15.72 -9.27
C VAL A 448 7.57 14.81 -9.92
N ARG A 449 7.14 13.87 -10.74
CA ARG A 449 7.97 12.82 -11.35
C ARG A 449 7.53 12.55 -12.78
N GLN A 450 8.47 12.27 -13.67
CA GLN A 450 8.16 11.82 -15.04
C GLN A 450 7.69 10.37 -15.09
N GLY A 451 7.94 9.62 -14.04
CA GLY A 451 7.49 8.26 -13.86
C GLY A 451 7.73 7.77 -12.45
N VAL A 452 7.03 6.73 -12.05
CA VAL A 452 7.24 6.01 -10.78
C VAL A 452 8.15 4.83 -11.05
N LEU A 453 9.17 4.65 -10.20
CA LEU A 453 10.01 3.46 -10.15
C LEU A 453 9.55 2.53 -9.04
N TYR A 454 9.43 1.25 -9.37
CA TYR A 454 9.21 0.17 -8.42
C TYR A 454 10.29 -0.90 -8.58
N ASN A 455 10.80 -1.41 -7.47
CA ASN A 455 11.77 -2.50 -7.45
C ASN A 455 11.32 -3.59 -6.47
N TYR A 456 11.09 -4.79 -6.97
CA TYR A 456 10.90 -5.98 -6.16
C TYR A 456 12.15 -6.83 -6.21
N LEU A 457 12.80 -7.01 -5.07
CA LEU A 457 14.07 -7.72 -4.93
C LEU A 457 13.96 -8.95 -4.01
N GLY A 458 12.73 -9.39 -3.71
CA GLY A 458 12.44 -10.48 -2.80
C GLY A 458 12.99 -11.82 -3.30
N LEU A 459 14.08 -12.30 -2.69
CA LEU A 459 14.71 -13.56 -3.04
C LEU A 459 13.92 -14.79 -2.58
N GLY A 460 13.16 -14.65 -1.49
CA GLY A 460 12.37 -15.73 -0.91
C GLY A 460 11.28 -16.28 -1.83
N THR A 461 10.82 -15.47 -2.79
CA THR A 461 9.75 -15.83 -3.71
C THR A 461 10.22 -16.25 -5.11
N VAL A 462 11.53 -16.20 -5.38
CA VAL A 462 12.11 -16.55 -6.68
C VAL A 462 11.91 -18.04 -7.00
N ASP A 463 11.94 -18.89 -5.98
CA ASP A 463 11.80 -20.35 -6.11
C ASP A 463 10.67 -20.86 -5.21
N ALA A 464 9.63 -21.41 -5.83
CA ALA A 464 8.46 -21.96 -5.13
C ALA A 464 8.83 -23.04 -4.08
N LYS A 465 9.80 -23.89 -4.38
CA LYS A 465 10.24 -24.95 -3.45
C LYS A 465 10.94 -24.38 -2.23
N TYR A 466 11.75 -23.34 -2.44
CA TYR A 466 12.41 -22.64 -1.34
C TYR A 466 11.38 -21.93 -0.46
N LEU A 467 10.48 -21.15 -1.05
CA LEU A 467 9.41 -20.46 -0.32
C LEU A 467 8.58 -21.45 0.50
N GLN A 468 8.17 -22.58 -0.11
CA GLN A 468 7.41 -23.61 0.58
C GLN A 468 8.18 -24.16 1.79
N ALA A 469 9.45 -24.48 1.63
CA ALA A 469 10.26 -25.01 2.72
C ALA A 469 10.46 -24.02 3.87
N VAL A 470 10.58 -22.72 3.57
CA VAL A 470 10.61 -21.66 4.60
C VAL A 470 9.29 -21.58 5.33
N MET A 471 8.16 -21.51 4.59
CA MET A 471 6.83 -21.41 5.19
C MET A 471 6.49 -22.65 6.03
N ASP A 472 6.86 -23.85 5.58
CA ASP A 472 6.70 -25.09 6.35
C ASP A 472 7.48 -25.02 7.66
N SER A 473 8.74 -24.53 7.63
CA SER A 473 9.55 -24.40 8.84
C SER A 473 8.94 -23.44 9.86
N GLN A 474 8.38 -22.33 9.39
CA GLN A 474 7.75 -21.33 10.24
C GLN A 474 6.38 -21.79 10.79
N MET A 475 5.51 -22.31 9.91
CA MET A 475 4.14 -22.70 10.28
C MET A 475 4.09 -23.98 11.12
N LEU A 476 5.01 -24.91 10.91
CA LEU A 476 5.08 -26.16 11.66
C LEU A 476 6.07 -26.10 12.83
N ASN A 477 6.83 -25.03 12.96
CA ASN A 477 7.88 -24.83 13.98
C ASN A 477 8.84 -26.03 14.10
N THR A 478 9.29 -26.57 12.94
CA THR A 478 9.91 -27.89 12.89
C THR A 478 11.41 -27.90 12.65
N THR A 479 12.01 -26.88 12.04
CA THR A 479 13.45 -26.87 11.67
C THR A 479 13.94 -25.43 11.47
N PRO A 480 15.27 -25.20 11.50
CA PRO A 480 15.82 -23.92 11.04
C PRO A 480 15.38 -23.64 9.59
N GLN A 481 15.21 -22.38 9.25
CA GLN A 481 14.92 -22.00 7.86
C GLN A 481 16.02 -22.53 6.92
N PRO A 482 15.65 -23.00 5.71
CA PRO A 482 16.64 -23.37 4.71
C PRO A 482 17.45 -22.15 4.29
N SER A 483 18.76 -22.34 4.04
CA SER A 483 19.61 -21.27 3.53
C SER A 483 19.13 -20.79 2.15
N ILE A 484 19.21 -19.49 1.88
CA ILE A 484 18.89 -18.92 0.57
C ILE A 484 19.74 -19.50 -0.58
N SER A 485 20.91 -20.04 -0.29
CA SER A 485 21.75 -20.76 -1.26
C SER A 485 21.10 -22.04 -1.81
N GLN A 486 20.03 -22.53 -1.21
CA GLN A 486 19.25 -23.67 -1.70
C GLN A 486 18.19 -23.26 -2.73
N ALA A 487 17.90 -21.96 -2.87
CA ALA A 487 16.98 -21.45 -3.88
C ALA A 487 17.61 -21.47 -5.28
N THR A 488 16.79 -21.66 -6.30
CA THR A 488 17.21 -21.60 -7.72
C THR A 488 17.22 -20.13 -8.19
N LEU A 489 18.30 -19.42 -7.86
CA LEU A 489 18.43 -17.96 -8.10
C LEU A 489 18.70 -17.57 -9.57
N THR A 490 18.67 -18.53 -10.51
CA THR A 490 18.71 -18.28 -11.95
C THR A 490 17.33 -18.06 -12.58
N LYS A 491 16.24 -18.26 -11.82
CA LYS A 491 14.87 -17.93 -12.25
C LYS A 491 14.67 -16.42 -12.27
N ARG A 492 13.85 -15.93 -13.21
CA ARG A 492 13.52 -14.50 -13.37
C ARG A 492 12.48 -14.05 -12.35
N GLY A 493 12.85 -14.04 -11.05
CA GLY A 493 11.95 -13.76 -9.92
C GLY A 493 11.96 -12.32 -9.42
N LEU A 494 12.92 -11.48 -9.84
CA LEU A 494 12.97 -10.06 -9.51
C LEU A 494 12.27 -9.23 -10.58
N VAL A 495 11.70 -8.09 -10.22
CA VAL A 495 11.07 -7.18 -11.20
C VAL A 495 11.34 -5.72 -10.86
N SER A 496 11.61 -4.93 -11.91
CA SER A 496 11.55 -3.47 -11.84
C SER A 496 10.54 -2.96 -12.86
N PHE A 497 9.70 -1.99 -12.47
CA PHE A 497 8.80 -1.34 -13.41
C PHE A 497 8.90 0.18 -13.39
N ALA A 498 8.53 0.79 -14.54
CA ALA A 498 8.24 2.22 -14.68
C ALA A 498 6.77 2.43 -15.07
N PHE A 499 6.14 3.48 -14.52
CA PHE A 499 4.80 3.94 -14.89
C PHE A 499 4.85 5.45 -15.16
N ASP A 500 4.43 5.90 -16.36
CA ASP A 500 4.48 7.29 -16.80
C ASP A 500 3.15 8.05 -16.66
N GLY A 501 2.16 7.44 -16.00
CA GLY A 501 0.80 7.96 -15.89
C GLY A 501 -0.17 7.40 -16.94
N ARG A 502 0.36 6.64 -17.91
CA ARG A 502 -0.44 5.91 -18.91
C ARG A 502 0.09 4.51 -19.17
N TYR A 503 1.39 4.38 -19.48
CA TYR A 503 2.01 3.10 -19.78
C TYR A 503 2.75 2.57 -18.56
N LYS A 504 2.50 1.30 -18.24
CA LYS A 504 3.24 0.56 -17.21
C LYS A 504 4.08 -0.51 -17.86
N PHE A 505 5.37 -0.49 -17.61
CA PHE A 505 6.36 -1.37 -18.22
C PHE A 505 7.20 -2.05 -17.16
N GLY A 506 7.20 -3.39 -17.13
CA GLY A 506 7.96 -4.20 -16.20
C GLY A 506 8.94 -5.14 -16.88
N ARG A 507 10.15 -5.23 -16.31
CA ARG A 507 11.17 -6.23 -16.67
C ARG A 507 11.40 -7.16 -15.50
N TYR A 508 11.27 -8.46 -15.76
CA TYR A 508 11.57 -9.53 -14.81
C TYR A 508 12.92 -10.14 -15.16
N TYR A 509 13.80 -10.27 -14.18
CA TYR A 509 15.17 -10.75 -14.36
C TYR A 509 15.60 -11.64 -13.18
N ALA A 510 16.66 -12.41 -13.39
CA ALA A 510 17.20 -13.28 -12.34
C ALA A 510 18.10 -12.51 -11.37
N PRO A 511 18.16 -12.88 -10.08
CA PRO A 511 19.11 -12.34 -9.11
C PRO A 511 20.58 -12.39 -9.56
N THR A 512 20.91 -13.34 -10.44
CA THR A 512 22.25 -13.53 -11.00
C THR A 512 22.48 -12.82 -12.34
N ALA A 513 21.46 -12.11 -12.88
CA ALA A 513 21.47 -11.53 -14.22
C ALA A 513 20.86 -10.12 -14.28
N PHE A 514 21.33 -9.24 -13.40
CA PHE A 514 21.00 -7.81 -13.50
C PHE A 514 21.45 -7.27 -14.86
N ASN A 515 20.60 -6.48 -15.50
CA ASN A 515 20.86 -5.97 -16.83
C ASN A 515 20.27 -4.57 -17.06
N THR A 516 20.83 -3.84 -18.02
CA THR A 516 20.36 -2.52 -18.45
C THR A 516 20.26 -2.52 -19.99
N PRO A 517 19.26 -3.23 -20.56
CA PRO A 517 19.14 -3.38 -22.00
C PRO A 517 18.79 -2.05 -22.67
N VAL A 518 19.29 -1.85 -23.90
CA VAL A 518 19.05 -0.63 -24.69
C VAL A 518 18.38 -0.90 -26.03
N THR A 519 18.42 -2.14 -26.51
CA THR A 519 17.78 -2.58 -27.74
C THR A 519 16.56 -3.46 -27.46
N LEU A 520 15.63 -3.52 -28.41
CA LEU A 520 14.43 -4.36 -28.30
C LEU A 520 14.81 -5.86 -28.17
N GLU A 521 15.84 -6.28 -28.90
CA GLU A 521 16.36 -7.63 -28.85
C GLU A 521 16.86 -7.98 -27.43
N GLU A 522 17.70 -7.13 -26.81
CA GLU A 522 18.19 -7.33 -25.46
C GLU A 522 17.05 -7.38 -24.43
N ILE A 523 16.09 -6.44 -24.55
CA ILE A 523 14.91 -6.38 -23.65
C ILE A 523 14.19 -7.73 -23.63
N LEU A 524 13.87 -8.27 -24.80
CA LEU A 524 13.06 -9.48 -24.94
C LEU A 524 13.84 -10.78 -24.70
N ARG A 525 15.17 -10.78 -24.96
CA ARG A 525 16.03 -11.94 -24.73
C ARG A 525 16.34 -12.16 -23.24
N ASP A 526 16.70 -11.07 -22.56
CA ASP A 526 17.27 -11.13 -21.22
C ASP A 526 16.23 -11.05 -20.10
N ASN A 527 14.96 -10.66 -20.43
CA ASN A 527 13.91 -10.45 -19.46
C ASN A 527 12.58 -11.10 -19.89
N ASP A 528 11.72 -11.43 -18.90
CA ASP A 528 10.29 -11.51 -19.17
C ASP A 528 9.71 -10.11 -19.07
N VAL A 529 8.84 -9.73 -20.00
CA VAL A 529 8.44 -8.35 -20.20
C VAL A 529 6.91 -8.21 -20.24
N GLN A 530 6.41 -7.22 -19.51
CA GLN A 530 5.02 -6.80 -19.58
C GLN A 530 4.94 -5.30 -19.90
N LEU A 531 4.03 -4.92 -20.77
CA LEU A 531 3.69 -3.53 -21.11
C LEU A 531 2.17 -3.38 -21.19
N PHE A 532 1.61 -2.49 -20.41
CA PHE A 532 0.17 -2.19 -20.38
C PHE A 532 -0.10 -0.70 -20.68
N ASP A 533 -1.19 -0.42 -21.42
CA ASP A 533 -1.75 0.94 -21.58
C ASP A 533 -2.96 1.09 -20.66
N LEU A 534 -2.77 1.59 -19.45
CA LEU A 534 -3.80 1.67 -18.42
C LEU A 534 -4.99 2.58 -18.82
N HIS A 535 -4.81 3.45 -19.82
CA HIS A 535 -5.91 4.25 -20.35
C HIS A 535 -6.94 3.39 -21.13
N ASN A 536 -6.44 2.40 -21.87
CA ASN A 536 -7.28 1.52 -22.71
C ASN A 536 -7.50 0.14 -22.08
N ASP A 537 -6.64 -0.26 -21.14
CA ASP A 537 -6.66 -1.53 -20.43
C ASP A 537 -6.41 -1.34 -18.93
N PRO A 538 -7.38 -0.78 -18.20
CA PRO A 538 -7.24 -0.50 -16.76
C PRO A 538 -7.15 -1.77 -15.90
N HIS A 539 -7.41 -2.94 -16.46
CA HIS A 539 -7.32 -4.24 -15.79
C HIS A 539 -6.06 -5.02 -16.12
N GLU A 540 -5.15 -4.45 -16.93
CA GLU A 540 -3.84 -5.00 -17.27
C GLU A 540 -3.88 -6.44 -17.82
N VAL A 541 -4.88 -6.75 -18.67
CA VAL A 541 -5.08 -8.07 -19.26
C VAL A 541 -4.46 -8.22 -20.65
N HIS A 542 -4.04 -7.13 -21.29
CA HIS A 542 -3.50 -7.10 -22.65
C HIS A 542 -2.02 -6.70 -22.64
N ASN A 543 -1.13 -7.69 -22.51
CA ASN A 543 0.32 -7.44 -22.56
C ASN A 543 0.76 -7.03 -23.98
N LEU A 544 0.99 -5.74 -24.20
CA LEU A 544 1.44 -5.17 -25.48
C LEU A 544 2.84 -5.64 -25.89
N ALA A 545 3.65 -6.17 -24.98
CA ALA A 545 4.97 -6.71 -25.30
C ALA A 545 4.91 -8.01 -26.14
N LEU A 546 3.74 -8.63 -26.26
CA LEU A 546 3.54 -9.80 -27.12
C LEU A 546 3.51 -9.49 -28.62
N GLU A 547 3.36 -8.23 -28.99
CA GLU A 547 3.34 -7.74 -30.38
C GLU A 547 4.44 -6.67 -30.57
N PRO A 548 5.72 -7.05 -30.44
CA PRO A 548 6.83 -6.08 -30.47
C PRO A 548 6.97 -5.37 -31.83
N GLU A 549 6.51 -5.97 -32.91
CA GLU A 549 6.45 -5.37 -34.24
C GLU A 549 5.48 -4.18 -34.31
N LYS A 550 4.44 -4.15 -33.47
CA LYS A 550 3.49 -3.03 -33.37
C LYS A 550 3.86 -2.05 -32.26
N ASN A 551 4.40 -2.55 -31.15
CA ASN A 551 4.57 -1.80 -29.90
C ASN A 551 6.05 -1.51 -29.58
N GLY A 552 6.99 -1.78 -30.50
CA GLY A 552 8.43 -1.66 -30.27
C GLY A 552 8.88 -0.26 -29.86
N GLU A 553 8.25 0.79 -30.40
CA GLU A 553 8.54 2.17 -30.02
C GLU A 553 8.15 2.44 -28.55
N ALA A 554 6.96 1.99 -28.13
CA ALA A 554 6.50 2.13 -26.76
C ALA A 554 7.37 1.32 -25.78
N LEU A 555 7.75 0.09 -26.15
CA LEU A 555 8.67 -0.75 -25.38
C LEU A 555 10.03 -0.06 -25.18
N LEU A 556 10.63 0.45 -26.23
CA LEU A 556 11.92 1.16 -26.15
C LEU A 556 11.82 2.46 -25.37
N ARG A 557 10.73 3.23 -25.52
CA ARG A 557 10.49 4.46 -24.76
C ARG A 557 10.37 4.18 -23.28
N MET A 558 9.52 3.21 -22.90
CA MET A 558 9.31 2.87 -21.50
C MET A 558 10.52 2.19 -20.87
N ASN A 559 11.28 1.42 -21.63
CA ASN A 559 12.54 0.85 -21.17
C ASN A 559 13.59 1.96 -20.90
N ARG A 560 13.69 2.98 -21.77
CA ARG A 560 14.55 4.15 -21.49
C ARG A 560 14.11 4.84 -20.20
N LEU A 561 12.81 5.11 -20.04
CA LEU A 561 12.30 5.70 -18.79
C LEU A 561 12.69 4.87 -17.57
N LEU A 562 12.53 3.54 -17.64
CA LEU A 562 12.90 2.65 -16.53
C LEU A 562 14.41 2.74 -16.23
N ASN A 563 15.27 2.72 -17.25
CA ASN A 563 16.72 2.85 -17.08
C ASN A 563 17.10 4.21 -16.48
N ASP A 564 16.47 5.29 -16.94
CA ASP A 564 16.71 6.66 -16.45
C ASP A 564 16.28 6.80 -14.97
N LEU A 565 15.13 6.24 -14.59
CA LEU A 565 14.65 6.22 -13.21
C LEU A 565 15.58 5.40 -12.31
N ILE A 566 16.03 4.22 -12.75
CA ILE A 566 17.01 3.42 -12.03
C ILE A 566 18.31 4.22 -11.83
N ALA A 567 18.83 4.84 -12.88
CA ALA A 567 20.06 5.64 -12.79
C ALA A 567 19.92 6.82 -11.82
N ALA A 568 18.74 7.46 -11.78
CA ALA A 568 18.48 8.63 -10.93
C ALA A 568 18.19 8.27 -9.46
N GLU A 569 17.49 7.18 -9.20
CA GLU A 569 16.97 6.86 -7.87
C GLU A 569 17.76 5.74 -7.16
N VAL A 570 18.39 4.84 -7.92
CA VAL A 570 19.21 3.74 -7.41
C VAL A 570 20.70 3.98 -7.69
N GLY A 571 21.02 4.54 -8.87
CA GLY A 571 22.41 4.65 -9.33
C GLY A 571 22.88 3.36 -10.00
N VAL A 572 23.97 2.76 -9.51
CA VAL A 572 24.48 1.51 -10.05
C VAL A 572 23.59 0.34 -9.60
N ASN A 573 22.99 -0.35 -10.56
CA ASN A 573 22.08 -1.48 -10.32
C ASN A 573 22.59 -2.75 -11.03
N ASP A 574 23.77 -3.23 -10.61
CA ASP A 574 24.47 -4.38 -11.18
C ASP A 574 24.34 -5.66 -10.30
N GLY A 575 23.53 -5.59 -9.23
CA GLY A 575 23.37 -6.69 -8.27
C GLY A 575 24.56 -6.92 -7.34
N ALA A 576 25.55 -6.03 -7.32
CA ALA A 576 26.73 -6.18 -6.46
C ALA A 576 26.36 -6.31 -4.98
N PHE A 577 25.32 -5.61 -4.52
CA PHE A 577 24.82 -5.70 -3.14
C PHE A 577 24.29 -7.09 -2.76
N LEU A 578 23.90 -7.94 -3.74
CA LEU A 578 23.46 -9.31 -3.49
C LEU A 578 24.63 -10.33 -3.41
N LYS A 579 25.83 -9.97 -3.89
CA LYS A 579 26.97 -10.89 -3.95
C LYS A 579 27.30 -11.57 -2.62
N PRO A 580 27.27 -10.90 -1.45
CA PRO A 580 27.49 -11.57 -0.17
C PRO A 580 26.47 -12.69 0.09
N LEU A 581 25.17 -12.45 -0.19
CA LEU A 581 24.12 -13.47 -0.04
C LEU A 581 24.30 -14.64 -1.00
N LEU A 582 24.62 -14.35 -2.27
CA LEU A 582 24.83 -15.37 -3.31
C LEU A 582 26.04 -16.24 -3.00
N ALA A 583 26.99 -15.74 -2.22
CA ALA A 583 28.17 -16.48 -1.73
C ALA A 583 27.92 -17.23 -0.40
N GLY A 584 26.66 -17.24 0.11
CA GLY A 584 26.30 -17.91 1.37
C GLY A 584 26.61 -17.08 2.63
N GLY A 585 26.88 -15.78 2.47
CA GLY A 585 27.04 -14.81 3.55
C GLY A 585 25.71 -14.11 3.91
N SER A 586 25.77 -13.08 4.75
CA SER A 586 24.67 -12.16 5.05
C SER A 586 24.90 -10.81 4.37
N LEU A 587 23.82 -10.05 4.14
CA LEU A 587 23.93 -8.62 3.85
C LEU A 587 24.42 -7.94 5.13
N ALA A 588 25.73 -7.73 5.25
CA ALA A 588 26.24 -6.87 6.30
C ALA A 588 25.88 -5.42 5.95
N SER A 589 25.44 -4.65 6.94
CA SER A 589 25.44 -3.20 6.83
C SER A 589 26.90 -2.77 6.65
N ASP A 590 27.26 -2.31 5.45
CA ASP A 590 28.52 -1.60 5.28
C ASP A 590 28.43 -0.30 6.10
N SER A 591 28.84 -0.37 7.37
CA SER A 591 29.12 0.79 8.17
C SER A 591 30.42 1.41 7.65
N ALA A 592 30.33 2.30 6.69
CA ALA A 592 31.40 3.21 6.30
C ALA A 592 30.86 4.63 6.10
#